data_fd19e09845c65de7421948419ef8291f
#
_entry.id   fd19e09845c65de7421948419ef8291f
#
_cell.length_a   1.000
_cell.length_b   1.000
_cell.length_c   1.000
_cell.angle_alpha   90.00
_cell.angle_beta   90.00
_cell.angle_gamma   90.00
#
_symmetry.space_group_name_H-M   'P 1'
#
loop_
_entity.id
_entity.type
_entity.pdbx_description
1 polymer ?
#
loop_
_entity_poly.entity_id
_entity_poly.type
_entity_poly.pdbx_seq_one_letter_code
_entity_poly.pdbx_strand_id
1 'polypeptide(L)'
;MNIDKKIYKKLLEVPKGKITTYGELAKAVGLKNGQRAVGKIMNKNPYPVIIPCHRVIKSDGKIGGYAYGEKIKSDMLTREGIVIKNGKILDLKNKIYRF
;
A
#
# COMPACT_ATOMS: atom_id res chain seq x y z
N MET A 1 -1.73 -6.27 -21.23
CA MET A 1 -1.90 -5.27 -20.15
C MET A 1 -0.55 -5.06 -19.48
N ASN A 2 -0.10 -3.82 -19.34
CA ASN A 2 1.19 -3.59 -18.69
C ASN A 2 1.09 -3.80 -17.18
N ILE A 3 2.25 -3.95 -16.54
CA ILE A 3 2.30 -4.30 -15.11
C ILE A 3 1.75 -3.17 -14.22
N ASP A 4 1.93 -1.92 -14.61
CA ASP A 4 1.44 -0.77 -13.86
C ASP A 4 -0.08 -0.84 -13.70
N LYS A 5 -0.79 -1.10 -14.80
CA LYS A 5 -2.25 -1.22 -14.79
C LYS A 5 -2.72 -2.39 -13.95
N LYS A 6 -2.01 -3.52 -14.01
CA LYS A 6 -2.34 -4.69 -13.18
C LYS A 6 -2.22 -4.37 -11.69
N ILE A 7 -1.16 -3.66 -11.31
CA ILE A 7 -0.92 -3.28 -9.92
C ILE A 7 -1.99 -2.30 -9.45
N TYR A 8 -2.29 -1.27 -10.23
CA TYR A 8 -3.32 -0.30 -9.86
C TYR A 8 -4.69 -0.97 -9.71
N LYS A 9 -5.01 -1.89 -10.61
CA LYS A 9 -6.27 -2.63 -10.55
C LYS A 9 -6.37 -3.48 -9.28
N LYS A 10 -5.29 -4.17 -8.91
CA LYS A 10 -5.25 -4.93 -7.66
C LYS A 10 -5.38 -4.02 -6.44
N LEU A 11 -4.69 -2.88 -6.47
CA LEU A 11 -4.73 -1.94 -5.37
C LEU A 11 -6.15 -1.39 -5.13
N LEU A 12 -6.91 -1.19 -6.20
CA LEU A 12 -8.31 -0.75 -6.07
C LEU A 12 -9.19 -1.74 -5.32
N GLU A 13 -8.77 -3.01 -5.20
CA GLU A 13 -9.50 -4.01 -4.43
C GLU A 13 -9.34 -3.81 -2.92
N VAL A 14 -8.28 -3.12 -2.47
CA VAL A 14 -8.00 -2.95 -1.04
C VAL A 14 -8.97 -1.93 -0.46
N PRO A 15 -9.88 -2.35 0.43
CA PRO A 15 -10.90 -1.44 0.94
C PRO A 15 -10.36 -0.52 2.03
N LYS A 16 -11.12 0.53 2.29
CA LYS A 16 -10.88 1.42 3.44
C LYS A 16 -10.84 0.59 4.72
N GLY A 17 -9.86 0.83 5.57
CA GLY A 17 -9.69 0.09 6.81
C GLY A 17 -8.79 -1.13 6.69
N LYS A 18 -8.31 -1.42 5.49
CA LYS A 18 -7.35 -2.48 5.23
C LYS A 18 -6.10 -1.92 4.57
N ILE A 19 -5.02 -2.66 4.65
CA ILE A 19 -3.75 -2.30 4.00
C ILE A 19 -3.21 -3.52 3.27
N THR A 20 -2.24 -3.28 2.39
CA THR A 20 -1.47 -4.35 1.77
C THR A 20 0.00 -3.96 1.84
N THR A 21 0.88 -4.85 1.40
CA THR A 21 2.32 -4.57 1.36
C THR A 21 2.81 -4.55 -0.07
N TYR A 22 3.98 -3.94 -0.27
CA TYR A 22 4.62 -3.96 -1.59
C TYR A 22 4.85 -5.40 -2.06
N GLY A 23 5.23 -6.29 -1.12
CA GLY A 23 5.45 -7.71 -1.44
C GLY A 23 4.17 -8.43 -1.82
N GLU A 24 3.08 -8.18 -1.12
CA GLU A 24 1.79 -8.82 -1.42
C GLU A 24 1.26 -8.37 -2.78
N LEU A 25 1.38 -7.08 -3.11
CA LEU A 25 1.00 -6.57 -4.43
C LEU A 25 1.84 -7.19 -5.54
N ALA A 26 3.16 -7.26 -5.33
CA ALA A 26 4.07 -7.90 -6.30
C ALA A 26 3.66 -9.34 -6.55
N LYS A 27 3.40 -10.08 -5.48
CA LYS A 27 2.99 -11.47 -5.55
C LYS A 27 1.65 -11.63 -6.28
N ALA A 28 0.71 -10.74 -6.00
CA ALA A 28 -0.63 -10.77 -6.61
C ALA A 28 -0.59 -10.61 -8.13
N VAL A 29 0.42 -9.92 -8.66
CA VAL A 29 0.58 -9.74 -10.11
C VAL A 29 1.69 -10.62 -10.71
N GLY A 30 2.20 -11.59 -9.94
CA GLY A 30 3.14 -12.58 -10.43
C GLY A 30 4.60 -12.13 -10.51
N LEU A 31 4.97 -11.08 -9.77
CA LEU A 31 6.35 -10.61 -9.72
C LEU A 31 7.10 -11.24 -8.56
N LYS A 32 8.18 -11.97 -8.86
CA LYS A 32 9.11 -12.46 -7.83
C LYS A 32 9.99 -11.29 -7.36
N ASN A 33 10.10 -11.14 -6.03
CA ASN A 33 10.94 -10.10 -5.44
C ASN A 33 10.66 -8.72 -6.04
N GLY A 34 9.38 -8.44 -6.32
CA GLY A 34 8.97 -7.25 -7.05
C GLY A 34 8.68 -6.03 -6.17
N GLN A 35 9.02 -6.05 -4.88
CA GLN A 35 8.70 -4.96 -3.95
C GLN A 35 9.24 -3.62 -4.44
N ARG A 36 10.48 -3.61 -4.94
CA ARG A 36 11.11 -2.38 -5.44
C ARG A 36 10.40 -1.84 -6.68
N ALA A 37 10.02 -2.73 -7.60
CA ALA A 37 9.28 -2.37 -8.80
C ALA A 37 7.91 -1.78 -8.44
N VAL A 38 7.21 -2.41 -7.49
CA VAL A 38 5.92 -1.89 -7.00
C VAL A 38 6.09 -0.51 -6.39
N GLY A 39 7.15 -0.31 -5.60
CA GLY A 39 7.43 1.01 -5.01
C GLY A 39 7.60 2.08 -6.06
N LYS A 40 8.33 1.80 -7.14
CA LYS A 40 8.50 2.75 -8.25
C LYS A 40 7.17 3.06 -8.94
N ILE A 41 6.33 2.05 -9.11
CA ILE A 41 5.02 2.21 -9.74
C ILE A 41 4.10 3.05 -8.85
N MET A 42 4.16 2.84 -7.53
CA MET A 42 3.40 3.67 -6.59
C MET A 42 3.79 5.14 -6.67
N ASN A 43 5.08 5.42 -6.84
CA ASN A 43 5.57 6.80 -6.97
C ASN A 43 5.08 7.48 -8.25
N LYS A 44 4.67 6.72 -9.26
CA LYS A 44 4.15 7.24 -10.53
C LYS A 44 2.63 7.28 -10.59
N ASN A 45 1.95 6.93 -9.48
CA ASN A 45 0.49 6.90 -9.45
C ASN A 45 -0.09 8.23 -9.89
N PRO A 46 -0.83 8.29 -11.02
CA PRO A 46 -1.37 9.55 -11.53
C PRO A 46 -2.62 10.02 -10.76
N TYR A 47 -3.22 9.15 -9.96
CA TYR A 47 -4.46 9.45 -9.25
C TYR A 47 -4.36 9.06 -7.77
N PRO A 48 -3.49 9.75 -6.98
CA PRO A 48 -3.40 9.46 -5.54
C PRO A 48 -4.76 9.62 -4.87
N VAL A 49 -5.02 8.81 -3.85
CA VAL A 49 -6.30 8.70 -3.15
C VAL A 49 -7.33 7.87 -3.91
N ILE A 50 -7.58 8.17 -5.18
CA ILE A 50 -8.50 7.37 -6.02
C ILE A 50 -7.91 5.96 -6.20
N ILE A 51 -6.64 5.89 -6.61
CA ILE A 51 -5.87 4.64 -6.54
C ILE A 51 -5.15 4.69 -5.19
N PRO A 52 -5.59 3.89 -4.19
CA PRO A 52 -5.20 4.12 -2.79
C PRO A 52 -3.79 3.66 -2.45
N CYS A 53 -2.79 4.27 -3.05
CA CYS A 53 -1.39 3.91 -2.80
C CYS A 53 -0.97 4.18 -1.35
N HIS A 54 -1.72 5.00 -0.61
CA HIS A 54 -1.48 5.18 0.83
C HIS A 54 -1.75 3.90 1.63
N ARG A 55 -2.48 2.93 1.07
CA ARG A 55 -2.77 1.65 1.73
C ARG A 55 -1.70 0.60 1.50
N VAL A 56 -0.59 0.96 0.85
CA VAL A 56 0.55 0.05 0.62
C VAL A 56 1.64 0.39 1.61
N ILE A 57 2.04 -0.58 2.41
CA ILE A 57 3.06 -0.41 3.45
C ILE A 57 4.18 -1.42 3.26
N LYS A 58 5.23 -1.30 4.07
CA LYS A 58 6.35 -2.24 4.07
C LYS A 58 5.99 -3.54 4.78
N SER A 59 6.63 -4.63 4.39
CA SER A 59 6.37 -5.96 4.96
C SER A 59 6.66 -6.05 6.45
N ASP A 60 7.54 -5.19 6.97
CA ASP A 60 7.87 -5.16 8.40
C ASP A 60 6.87 -4.34 9.23
N GLY A 61 5.81 -3.84 8.61
CA GLY A 61 4.78 -3.05 9.27
C GLY A 61 5.04 -1.55 9.29
N LYS A 62 6.18 -1.10 8.84
CA LYS A 62 6.46 0.34 8.73
C LYS A 62 5.64 0.93 7.59
N ILE A 63 5.15 2.15 7.77
CA ILE A 63 4.21 2.74 6.80
C ILE A 63 4.85 3.04 5.43
N GLY A 64 6.16 3.29 5.40
CA GLY A 64 6.86 3.57 4.14
C GLY A 64 6.60 4.96 3.59
N GLY A 65 7.15 5.25 2.41
CA GLY A 65 7.02 6.54 1.77
C GLY A 65 5.67 6.78 1.10
N TYR A 66 5.42 8.03 0.75
CA TYR A 66 4.21 8.44 0.05
C TYR A 66 4.48 9.70 -0.76
N ALA A 67 3.79 9.86 -1.89
CA ALA A 67 3.97 11.01 -2.79
C ALA A 67 3.78 12.36 -2.07
N TYR A 68 2.82 12.43 -1.16
CA TYR A 68 2.51 13.64 -0.40
C TYR A 68 3.17 13.66 0.99
N GLY A 69 4.10 12.76 1.25
CA GLY A 69 4.81 12.69 2.51
C GLY A 69 4.25 11.68 3.49
N GLU A 70 5.12 11.19 4.36
CA GLU A 70 4.80 10.14 5.32
C GLU A 70 3.73 10.58 6.33
N LYS A 71 3.77 11.85 6.75
CA LYS A 71 2.79 12.37 7.69
C LYS A 71 1.37 12.32 7.13
N ILE A 72 1.20 12.72 5.86
CA ILE A 72 -0.11 12.68 5.21
C ILE A 72 -0.58 11.24 5.05
N LYS A 73 0.31 10.33 4.68
CA LYS A 73 0.00 8.91 4.60
C LYS A 73 -0.51 8.38 5.95
N SER A 74 0.21 8.71 7.03
CA SER A 74 -0.16 8.32 8.38
C SER A 74 -1.54 8.86 8.78
N ASP A 75 -1.79 10.14 8.48
CA ASP A 75 -3.09 10.77 8.78
C ASP A 75 -4.24 10.11 8.01
N MET A 76 -4.02 9.80 6.74
CA MET A 76 -5.03 9.13 5.92
C MET A 76 -5.36 7.74 6.46
N LEU A 77 -4.33 6.96 6.80
CA LEU A 77 -4.51 5.62 7.36
C LEU A 77 -5.25 5.68 8.70
N THR A 78 -4.88 6.63 9.54
CA THR A 78 -5.53 6.83 10.85
C THR A 78 -7.02 7.14 10.67
N ARG A 79 -7.37 7.98 9.71
CA ARG A 79 -8.77 8.30 9.39
C ARG A 79 -9.53 7.06 8.91
N GLU A 80 -8.84 6.11 8.32
CA GLU A 80 -9.45 4.86 7.85
C GLU A 80 -9.52 3.79 8.94
N GLY A 81 -9.13 4.12 10.16
CA GLY A 81 -9.22 3.19 11.29
C GLY A 81 -7.97 2.35 11.52
N ILE A 82 -6.87 2.67 10.85
CA ILE A 82 -5.59 1.99 11.06
C ILE A 82 -4.86 2.67 12.21
N VAL A 83 -4.47 1.90 13.22
CA VAL A 83 -3.71 2.43 14.36
C VAL A 83 -2.23 2.32 14.07
N ILE A 84 -1.52 3.44 14.18
CA ILE A 84 -0.08 3.52 13.92
C ILE A 84 0.60 3.94 15.22
N LYS A 85 1.65 3.21 15.60
CA LYS A 85 2.46 3.51 16.77
C LYS A 85 3.94 3.38 16.42
N ASN A 86 4.70 4.43 16.70
CA ASN A 86 6.14 4.47 16.39
C ASN A 86 6.44 4.14 14.92
N GLY A 87 5.61 4.66 14.00
CA GLY A 87 5.79 4.47 12.56
C GLY A 87 5.40 3.10 12.03
N LYS A 88 4.80 2.24 12.87
CA LYS A 88 4.38 0.90 12.48
C LYS A 88 2.88 0.69 12.68
N ILE A 89 2.31 -0.12 11.82
CA ILE A 89 0.90 -0.52 11.92
C ILE A 89 0.74 -1.48 13.10
N LEU A 90 -0.20 -1.17 13.99
CA LEU A 90 -0.63 -2.12 15.02
C LEU A 90 -1.63 -3.11 14.42
N ASP A 91 -1.58 -4.34 14.92
CA ASP A 91 -2.52 -5.38 14.49
C ASP A 91 -2.45 -5.67 12.99
N LEU A 92 -1.23 -5.62 12.44
CA LEU A 92 -0.97 -5.81 11.01
C LEU A 92 -1.66 -7.08 10.47
N LYS A 93 -1.57 -8.17 11.20
CA LYS A 93 -2.12 -9.46 10.80
C LYS A 93 -3.61 -9.39 10.47
N ASN A 94 -4.37 -8.61 11.23
CA ASN A 94 -5.81 -8.48 11.04
C ASN A 94 -6.20 -7.36 10.07
N LYS A 95 -5.26 -6.49 9.73
CA LYS A 95 -5.53 -5.36 8.83
C LYS A 95 -5.10 -5.61 7.39
N ILE A 96 -4.26 -6.63 7.18
CA ILE A 96 -3.74 -6.91 5.83
C ILE A 96 -4.83 -7.54 4.95
N TYR A 97 -4.98 -6.98 3.75
CA TYR A 97 -5.91 -7.51 2.76
C TYR A 97 -5.26 -8.66 1.99
N ARG A 98 -5.98 -9.76 1.83
CA ARG A 98 -5.53 -10.92 1.06
C ARG A 98 -6.21 -10.92 -0.30
N PHE A 99 -5.40 -10.90 -1.33
CA PHE A 99 -5.89 -10.96 -2.70
C PHE A 99 -6.40 -12.35 -3.07
#